data_7767ce2c33f0e178db1d7e1763d9668b
#
_entry.id   7767ce2c33f0e178db1d7e1763d9668b
#
_cell.length_a   1.000
_cell.length_b   1.000
_cell.length_c   1.000
_cell.angle_alpha   90.00
_cell.angle_beta   90.00
_cell.angle_gamma   90.00
#
_symmetry.space_group_name_H-M   'P 1'
#
loop_
_entity.id
_entity.type
_entity.pdbx_description
1 polymer ?
#
loop_
_entity_poly.entity_id
_entity_poly.type
_entity_poly.pdbx_seq_one_letter_code
_entity_poly.pdbx_strand_id
1 'polypeptide(L)'
;MPKDKPIHEVRMGMIKVAVWKNDTQNGVLYKATFSRIYRDGNEWKTTESFGRDDLLVLAKVADQAHSWIHTQSQEDRDDNGRRPSLRDSRESP
;
A
#
# COMPACT_ATOMS: atom_id res chain seq x y z
N MET A 1 -12.72 -20.76 1.91
CA MET A 1 -11.71 -20.06 1.93
C MET A 1 -11.84 -18.77 2.55
N PRO A 2 -10.97 -18.52 3.25
CA PRO A 2 -11.05 -17.28 3.88
C PRO A 2 -10.91 -16.21 2.89
N LYS A 3 -11.51 -15.17 3.12
CA LYS A 3 -11.30 -14.08 2.37
C LYS A 3 -10.10 -13.47 2.74
N ASP A 4 -9.30 -13.11 1.85
CA ASP A 4 -8.13 -12.36 2.12
C ASP A 4 -8.54 -10.99 2.53
N LYS A 5 -7.87 -10.47 3.50
CA LYS A 5 -8.10 -9.11 3.92
C LYS A 5 -6.86 -8.33 3.74
N PRO A 6 -6.96 -7.06 3.40
CA PRO A 6 -5.76 -6.24 3.31
C PRO A 6 -5.15 -6.10 4.69
N ILE A 7 -3.83 -6.05 4.73
CA ILE A 7 -3.16 -5.89 6.02
C ILE A 7 -3.02 -4.44 6.40
N HIS A 8 -3.31 -3.53 5.48
CA HIS A 8 -3.22 -2.12 5.76
C HIS A 8 -4.01 -1.37 4.70
N GLU A 9 -4.55 -0.25 5.06
CA GLU A 9 -5.27 0.59 4.12
C GLU A 9 -4.91 2.03 4.39
N VAL A 10 -4.80 2.81 3.32
CA VAL A 10 -4.62 4.24 3.43
C VAL A 10 -5.75 4.88 2.66
N ARG A 11 -6.39 5.86 3.26
CA ARG A 11 -7.52 6.50 2.63
C ARG A 11 -7.36 7.99 2.73
N MET A 12 -7.63 8.66 1.64
CA MET A 12 -7.61 10.10 1.62
C MET A 12 -8.73 10.56 0.70
N GLY A 13 -9.70 11.25 1.28
CA GLY A 13 -10.88 11.64 0.50
C GLY A 13 -11.62 10.42 0.04
N MET A 14 -11.85 10.33 -1.24
CA MET A 14 -12.59 9.21 -1.82
C MET A 14 -11.67 8.13 -2.36
N ILE A 15 -10.38 8.27 -2.18
CA ILE A 15 -9.41 7.34 -2.75
C ILE A 15 -8.81 6.50 -1.64
N LYS A 16 -8.68 5.23 -1.94
CA LYS A 16 -8.16 4.29 -0.97
C LYS A 16 -7.16 3.37 -1.62
N VAL A 17 -6.12 3.02 -0.89
CA VAL A 17 -5.21 1.98 -1.31
C VAL A 17 -5.26 0.89 -0.25
N ALA A 18 -5.36 -0.34 -0.69
CA ALA A 18 -5.32 -1.49 0.20
C ALA A 18 -4.02 -2.22 -0.05
N VAL A 19 -3.33 -2.59 1.01
CA VAL A 19 -2.06 -3.27 0.91
C VAL A 19 -2.27 -4.72 1.30
N TRP A 20 -1.76 -5.61 0.46
CA TRP A 20 -1.93 -7.04 0.63
C TRP A 20 -0.59 -7.70 0.78
N LYS A 21 -0.54 -8.75 1.56
CA LYS A 21 0.69 -9.47 1.78
C LYS A 21 0.51 -10.89 1.30
N ASN A 22 1.42 -11.35 0.47
CA ASN A 22 1.40 -12.70 -0.05
C ASN A 22 2.69 -13.38 0.33
N ASP A 23 2.58 -14.58 0.89
CA ASP A 23 3.76 -15.38 1.17
C ASP A 23 3.99 -16.26 -0.02
N THR A 24 5.17 -16.20 -0.58
CA THR A 24 5.50 -17.03 -1.73
C THR A 24 6.75 -17.81 -1.41
N GLN A 25 7.08 -18.73 -2.29
CA GLN A 25 8.26 -19.52 -2.12
C GLN A 25 9.51 -18.68 -2.14
N ASN A 26 9.45 -17.55 -2.84
CA ASN A 26 10.60 -16.68 -2.92
C ASN A 26 10.60 -15.59 -1.88
N GLY A 27 9.67 -15.64 -0.96
CA GLY A 27 9.60 -14.65 0.09
C GLY A 27 8.26 -13.98 0.14
N VAL A 28 8.20 -12.90 0.87
CA VAL A 28 6.97 -12.17 1.07
C VAL A 28 6.86 -11.06 0.04
N LEU A 29 5.70 -10.99 -0.61
CA LEU A 29 5.44 -9.94 -1.55
C LEU A 29 4.31 -9.07 -1.04
N TYR A 30 4.42 -7.79 -1.28
CA TYR A 30 3.36 -6.85 -0.92
C TYR A 30 2.78 -6.28 -2.20
N LYS A 31 1.47 -6.16 -2.25
CA LYS A 31 0.79 -5.59 -3.40
C LYS A 31 -0.14 -4.51 -2.93
N ALA A 32 -0.43 -3.57 -3.78
CA ALA A 32 -1.35 -2.50 -3.46
C ALA A 32 -2.40 -2.40 -4.54
N THR A 33 -3.64 -2.24 -4.13
CA THR A 33 -4.73 -2.02 -5.06
C THR A 33 -5.36 -0.69 -4.72
N PHE A 34 -5.71 0.06 -5.74
CA PHE A 34 -6.23 1.40 -5.57
C PHE A 34 -7.67 1.46 -6.06
N SER A 35 -8.47 2.21 -5.37
CA SER A 35 -9.85 2.37 -5.77
C SER A 35 -10.36 3.73 -5.34
N ARG A 36 -11.44 4.16 -5.96
CA ARG A 36 -12.09 5.40 -5.61
C ARG A 36 -13.56 5.11 -5.45
N ILE A 37 -14.17 5.64 -4.40
CA ILE A 37 -15.60 5.48 -4.26
C ILE A 37 -16.28 6.71 -4.82
N TYR A 38 -17.48 6.52 -5.30
CA TYR A 38 -18.27 7.63 -5.82
C TYR A 38 -19.74 7.33 -5.58
N ARG A 39 -20.52 8.37 -5.62
CA ARG A 39 -21.92 8.22 -5.36
C ARG A 39 -22.68 8.20 -6.66
N ASP A 40 -23.58 7.24 -6.80
CA ASP A 40 -24.39 7.14 -7.98
C ASP A 40 -25.83 7.07 -7.47
N GLY A 41 -26.52 8.20 -7.49
CA GLY A 41 -27.83 8.27 -6.90
C GLY A 41 -27.74 8.07 -5.41
N ASN A 42 -28.38 7.03 -4.91
CA ASN A 42 -28.33 6.73 -3.49
C ASN A 42 -27.33 5.65 -3.15
N GLU A 43 -26.55 5.22 -4.11
CA GLU A 43 -25.63 4.12 -3.88
C GLU A 43 -24.20 4.57 -3.94
N TRP A 44 -23.37 3.93 -3.15
CA TRP A 44 -21.95 4.15 -3.23
C TRP A 44 -21.33 3.05 -4.06
N LYS A 45 -20.52 3.44 -5.02
CA LYS A 45 -19.88 2.49 -5.91
C LYS A 45 -18.39 2.70 -5.90
N THR A 46 -17.68 1.70 -6.40
CA THR A 46 -16.23 1.73 -6.43
C THR A 46 -15.75 1.63 -7.87
N THR A 47 -14.70 2.35 -8.17
CA THR A 47 -14.12 2.32 -9.50
C THR A 47 -12.62 2.33 -9.38
N GLU A 48 -11.97 1.88 -10.44
CA GLU A 48 -10.52 1.96 -10.53
C GLU A 48 -10.10 3.03 -11.52
N SER A 49 -11.04 3.89 -11.90
CA SER A 49 -10.73 5.01 -12.77
C SER A 49 -10.60 6.26 -11.95
N PHE A 50 -9.65 7.10 -12.30
CA PHE A 50 -9.37 8.30 -11.53
C PHE A 50 -9.36 9.51 -12.46
N GLY A 51 -10.02 10.57 -12.05
CA GLY A 51 -10.04 11.78 -12.82
C GLY A 51 -8.80 12.61 -12.57
N ARG A 52 -8.69 13.67 -13.34
CA ARG A 52 -7.51 14.53 -13.22
C ARG A 52 -7.33 15.06 -11.81
N ASP A 53 -8.42 15.44 -11.17
CA ASP A 53 -8.33 16.01 -9.84
C ASP A 53 -8.04 14.97 -8.78
N ASP A 54 -8.18 13.70 -9.13
CA ASP A 54 -7.89 12.63 -8.19
C ASP A 54 -6.42 12.25 -8.19
N LEU A 55 -5.69 12.64 -9.21
CA LEU A 55 -4.36 12.06 -9.41
C LEU A 55 -3.36 12.47 -8.34
N LEU A 56 -3.46 13.69 -7.83
CA LEU A 56 -2.54 14.07 -6.77
C LEU A 56 -2.85 13.35 -5.48
N VAL A 57 -4.12 13.12 -5.21
CA VAL A 57 -4.51 12.37 -4.02
C VAL A 57 -4.07 10.93 -4.19
N LEU A 58 -4.25 10.38 -5.38
CA LEU A 58 -3.81 9.03 -5.67
C LEU A 58 -2.31 8.91 -5.43
N ALA A 59 -1.54 9.89 -5.89
CA ALA A 59 -0.10 9.88 -5.69
C ALA A 59 0.25 9.90 -4.21
N LYS A 60 -0.52 10.66 -3.44
CA LYS A 60 -0.24 10.78 -2.03
C LYS A 60 -0.51 9.47 -1.29
N VAL A 61 -1.64 8.81 -1.58
CA VAL A 61 -1.91 7.55 -0.91
C VAL A 61 -0.92 6.48 -1.38
N ALA A 62 -0.49 6.56 -2.64
CA ALA A 62 0.52 5.63 -3.13
C ALA A 62 1.83 5.83 -2.38
N ASP A 63 2.21 7.08 -2.15
CA ASP A 63 3.42 7.38 -1.43
C ASP A 63 3.36 6.87 -0.01
N GLN A 64 2.22 7.05 0.65
CA GLN A 64 2.08 6.57 2.01
C GLN A 64 2.10 5.06 2.07
N ALA A 65 1.47 4.40 1.10
CA ALA A 65 1.49 2.95 1.06
C ALA A 65 2.91 2.46 0.84
N HIS A 66 3.64 3.12 -0.03
CA HIS A 66 5.01 2.75 -0.31
C HIS A 66 5.86 2.85 0.96
N SER A 67 5.70 3.93 1.70
CA SER A 67 6.46 4.11 2.92
C SER A 67 6.13 3.04 3.94
N TRP A 68 4.84 2.72 4.06
CA TRP A 68 4.43 1.70 5.01
C TRP A 68 4.99 0.34 4.63
N ILE A 69 4.92 -0.01 3.35
CA ILE A 69 5.45 -1.29 2.88
C ILE A 69 6.95 -1.35 3.10
N HIS A 70 7.63 -0.26 2.83
CA HIS A 70 9.07 -0.20 3.01
C HIS A 70 9.44 -0.49 4.47
N THR A 71 8.70 0.10 5.40
CA THR A 71 8.94 -0.12 6.81
C THR A 71 8.68 -1.57 7.18
N GLN A 72 7.60 -2.16 6.66
CA GLN A 72 7.30 -3.54 6.96
C GLN A 72 8.35 -4.49 6.40
N SER A 73 8.81 -4.20 5.20
CA SER A 73 9.83 -5.02 4.59
C SER A 73 11.13 -4.99 5.38
N GLN A 74 11.45 -3.84 5.92
CA GLN A 74 12.63 -3.72 6.75
C GLN A 74 12.48 -4.50 8.02
N GLU A 75 11.32 -4.46 8.62
CA GLU A 75 11.09 -5.21 9.85
C GLU A 75 11.14 -6.70 9.58
N ASP A 76 10.63 -7.14 8.46
CA ASP A 76 10.67 -8.55 8.11
C ASP A 76 12.11 -9.00 7.94
N ARG A 77 12.94 -8.16 7.33
CA ARG A 77 14.33 -8.50 7.17
C ARG A 77 15.05 -8.53 8.48
N ASP A 78 14.77 -7.59 9.36
CA ASP A 78 15.42 -7.56 10.65
C ASP A 78 15.09 -8.79 11.46
N ASP A 79 13.87 -9.27 11.32
CA ASP A 79 13.49 -10.46 12.01
C ASP A 79 14.32 -11.63 11.56
N ASN A 80 14.70 -11.63 10.31
CA ASN A 80 15.44 -12.72 9.79
C ASN A 80 16.89 -12.59 9.99
N GLY A 81 17.36 -11.52 10.23
CA GLY A 81 18.65 -11.40 10.34
C GLY A 81 19.21 -10.34 10.74
N ARG A 82 19.44 -9.87 10.75
CA ARG A 82 19.96 -8.94 10.97
C ARG A 82 20.72 -8.12 10.36
N ARG A 83 20.79 -7.47 10.04
CA ARG A 83 21.56 -6.78 9.35
C ARG A 83 21.55 -5.52 9.39
N PRO A 84 21.99 -5.02 9.56
CA PRO A 84 21.92 -3.71 9.77
C PRO A 84 22.06 -2.80 8.76
N SER A 85 22.18 -2.43 8.75
CA SER A 85 22.34 -1.67 7.96
C SER A 85 22.75 -0.64 7.64
N LEU A 86 23.00 -0.46 7.77
CA LEU A 86 23.18 0.49 7.40
C LEU A 86 23.27 1.09 6.56
N ARG A 87 23.37 1.11 6.39
CA ARG A 87 23.31 1.67 5.52
C ARG A 87 22.90 2.39 5.04
N ASP A 88 22.74 2.27 5.35
CA ASP A 88 22.23 2.87 4.84
C ASP A 88 21.96 3.72 4.62
N SER A 89 22.07 3.85 5.06
CA SER A 89 21.75 4.62 4.81
C SER A 89 21.92 5.46 4.33
N ARG A 90 22.36 5.54 4.36
CA ARG A 90 22.44 6.25 3.81
C ARG A 90 22.32 6.91 3.02
N GLU A 91 22.18 6.81 3.01
CA GLU A 91 21.87 7.29 2.22
C GLU A 91 21.42 7.95 1.75
N SER A 92 21.15 8.19 1.99
CA SER A 92 20.54 8.79 1.48
C SER A 92 20.41 9.42 1.13
N PRO A 93 20.34 9.77 0.86
CA PRO A 93 20.05 10.48 0.53
C PRO A 93 19.84 10.85 0.28
#